data_39abe98e4946779c8b765fa528e44006
#
_entry.id   39abe98e4946779c8b765fa528e44006
#
_cell.length_a   1.000
_cell.length_b   1.000
_cell.length_c   1.000
_cell.angle_alpha   90.00
_cell.angle_beta   90.00
_cell.angle_gamma   90.00
#
_symmetry.space_group_name_H-M   'P 1'
#
loop_
_entity.id
_entity.type
_entity.pdbx_description
1 polymer ?
#
loop_
_entity_poly.entity_id
_entity_poly.type
_entity_poly.pdbx_seq_one_letter_code
_entity_poly.pdbx_strand_id
1 'polypeptide(L)'
;MQSERIYLVWAHPRHDSLTAHIADAIHQRAMERKIQVTELDLYRRNFNPVMTPEDEPDWKNMDKRYSPEVHQLYSELLEHDTLVVVFPLWWYSFPAMLKGYIDRVWNNGLAYGDGHKLPFNKVRWVALVGGDKESFVQMGWEKNISDYLKNMCSYLGIEDADVTFLCNTVVFDGEELHASYYQSLLSQVRDMVDAL
;
A
#
# COMPACT_ATOMS: atom_id res chain seq x y z
N MET A 1 25.35 -1.76 8.85
CA MET A 1 24.09 -1.22 8.31
C MET A 1 23.03 -2.28 8.60
N GLN A 2 21.93 -1.90 9.23
CA GLN A 2 20.82 -2.81 9.48
C GLN A 2 20.20 -3.13 8.12
N SER A 3 19.90 -4.40 7.85
CA SER A 3 19.24 -4.81 6.60
C SER A 3 17.87 -4.17 6.54
N GLU A 4 17.52 -3.52 5.43
CA GLU A 4 16.19 -2.95 5.19
C GLU A 4 15.12 -4.05 5.26
N ARG A 5 13.97 -3.75 5.86
CA ARG A 5 12.86 -4.70 6.05
C ARG A 5 11.58 -4.08 5.48
N ILE A 6 11.07 -4.70 4.45
CA ILE A 6 9.86 -4.26 3.75
C ILE A 6 8.63 -4.97 4.32
N TYR A 7 7.61 -4.18 4.69
CA TYR A 7 6.25 -4.66 4.84
C TYR A 7 5.48 -4.40 3.55
N LEU A 8 5.17 -5.45 2.81
CA LEU A 8 4.47 -5.40 1.52
C LEU A 8 2.99 -5.70 1.75
N VAL A 9 2.15 -4.68 1.65
CA VAL A 9 0.69 -4.80 1.81
C VAL A 9 0.02 -4.70 0.46
N TRP A 10 -0.90 -5.61 0.13
CA TRP A 10 -1.66 -5.51 -1.09
C TRP A 10 -3.11 -6.01 -0.96
N ALA A 11 -3.96 -5.54 -1.88
CA ALA A 11 -5.39 -5.84 -1.84
C ALA A 11 -5.95 -6.08 -3.24
N HIS A 12 -6.32 -7.32 -3.54
CA HIS A 12 -7.14 -7.66 -4.70
C HIS A 12 -7.91 -8.96 -4.45
N PRO A 13 -9.21 -9.07 -4.84
CA PRO A 13 -9.99 -10.29 -4.60
C PRO A 13 -9.44 -11.52 -5.33
N ARG A 14 -8.87 -11.35 -6.53
CA ARG A 14 -8.25 -12.44 -7.29
C ARG A 14 -6.76 -12.54 -7.01
N HIS A 15 -6.29 -13.75 -6.71
CA HIS A 15 -4.87 -14.06 -6.47
C HIS A 15 -4.00 -14.07 -7.75
N ASP A 16 -4.64 -14.15 -8.92
CA ASP A 16 -4.02 -14.14 -10.26
C ASP A 16 -4.17 -12.78 -10.98
N SER A 17 -4.47 -11.73 -10.22
CA SER A 17 -4.63 -10.38 -10.76
C SER A 17 -3.27 -9.73 -11.10
N LEU A 18 -3.31 -8.69 -11.95
CA LEU A 18 -2.12 -7.87 -12.19
C LEU A 18 -1.58 -7.27 -10.88
N THR A 19 -2.45 -6.89 -9.93
CA THR A 19 -2.04 -6.43 -8.60
C THR A 19 -1.19 -7.47 -7.87
N ALA A 20 -1.61 -8.74 -7.90
CA ALA A 20 -0.84 -9.84 -7.30
C ALA A 20 0.50 -10.05 -7.99
N HIS A 21 0.54 -10.01 -9.34
CA HIS A 21 1.79 -10.14 -10.09
C HIS A 21 2.76 -8.98 -9.83
N ILE A 22 2.26 -7.76 -9.64
CA ILE A 22 3.09 -6.62 -9.25
C ILE A 22 3.64 -6.80 -7.84
N ALA A 23 2.82 -7.24 -6.88
CA ALA A 23 3.28 -7.54 -5.52
C ALA A 23 4.36 -8.64 -5.52
N ASP A 24 4.15 -9.73 -6.28
CA ASP A 24 5.16 -10.79 -6.45
C ASP A 24 6.46 -10.27 -7.07
N ALA A 25 6.40 -9.43 -8.10
CA ALA A 25 7.58 -8.84 -8.72
C ALA A 25 8.40 -7.98 -7.75
N ILE A 26 7.73 -7.24 -6.87
CA ILE A 26 8.36 -6.46 -5.80
C ILE A 26 9.03 -7.40 -4.79
N HIS A 27 8.32 -8.43 -4.35
CA HIS A 27 8.82 -9.44 -3.41
C HIS A 27 10.07 -10.12 -3.96
N GLN A 28 10.00 -10.65 -5.18
CA GLN A 28 11.12 -11.33 -5.84
C GLN A 28 12.33 -10.40 -5.99
N ARG A 29 12.11 -9.14 -6.41
CA ARG A 29 13.22 -8.19 -6.57
C ARG A 29 13.88 -7.85 -5.23
N ALA A 30 13.10 -7.68 -4.18
CA ALA A 30 13.62 -7.43 -2.84
C ALA A 30 14.47 -8.62 -2.34
N MET A 31 13.99 -9.86 -2.57
CA MET A 31 14.76 -11.07 -2.23
C MET A 31 16.07 -11.17 -3.02
N GLU A 32 16.08 -10.86 -4.32
CA GLU A 32 17.30 -10.80 -5.13
C GLU A 32 18.33 -9.83 -4.55
N ARG A 33 17.84 -8.74 -3.95
CA ARG A 33 18.66 -7.73 -3.25
C ARG A 33 18.97 -8.07 -1.80
N LYS A 34 18.53 -9.23 -1.30
CA LYS A 34 18.70 -9.67 0.09
C LYS A 34 18.01 -8.75 1.11
N ILE A 35 16.93 -8.08 0.70
CA ILE A 35 16.05 -7.31 1.56
C ILE A 35 15.02 -8.28 2.14
N GLN A 36 14.75 -8.21 3.44
CA GLN A 36 13.71 -9.01 4.09
C GLN A 36 12.33 -8.44 3.73
N VAL A 37 11.39 -9.31 3.37
CA VAL A 37 10.01 -8.94 3.02
C VAL A 37 9.04 -9.75 3.86
N THR A 38 8.13 -9.05 4.53
CA THR A 38 6.92 -9.65 5.07
C THR A 38 5.74 -9.19 4.21
N GLU A 39 4.98 -10.13 3.70
CA GLU A 39 3.86 -9.87 2.81
C GLU A 39 2.52 -10.01 3.53
N LEU A 40 1.65 -9.01 3.36
CA LEU A 40 0.28 -9.03 3.83
C LEU A 40 -0.67 -8.93 2.63
N ASP A 41 -1.24 -10.06 2.25
CA ASP A 41 -2.38 -10.13 1.36
C ASP A 41 -3.67 -10.00 2.18
N LEU A 42 -4.31 -8.85 2.12
CA LEU A 42 -5.49 -8.55 2.94
C LEU A 42 -6.68 -9.49 2.67
N TYR A 43 -6.84 -9.95 1.43
CA TYR A 43 -7.92 -10.89 1.09
C TYR A 43 -7.65 -12.31 1.60
N ARG A 44 -6.43 -12.86 1.41
CA ARG A 44 -6.08 -14.22 1.88
C ARG A 44 -5.86 -14.26 3.39
N ARG A 45 -5.56 -13.11 4.02
CA ARG A 45 -5.59 -12.96 5.49
C ARG A 45 -7.02 -13.01 6.06
N ASN A 46 -8.07 -12.92 5.21
CA ASN A 46 -9.46 -12.77 5.62
C ASN A 46 -9.69 -11.55 6.54
N PHE A 47 -8.96 -10.46 6.28
CA PHE A 47 -9.10 -9.24 7.05
C PHE A 47 -10.52 -8.66 6.90
N ASN A 48 -11.16 -8.30 8.02
CA ASN A 48 -12.44 -7.63 7.98
C ASN A 48 -12.24 -6.11 7.86
N PRO A 49 -12.59 -5.47 6.72
CA PRO A 49 -12.38 -4.03 6.53
C PRO A 49 -13.41 -3.15 7.25
N VAL A 50 -14.46 -3.73 7.83
CA VAL A 50 -15.55 -2.97 8.44
C VAL A 50 -15.12 -2.45 9.80
N MET A 51 -15.19 -1.11 9.99
CA MET A 51 -14.98 -0.49 11.29
C MET A 51 -16.02 -0.99 12.29
N THR A 52 -15.57 -1.40 13.44
CA THR A 52 -16.43 -1.85 14.55
C THR A 52 -16.37 -0.86 15.70
N PRO A 53 -17.35 -0.83 16.61
CA PRO A 53 -17.28 0.04 17.80
C PRO A 53 -16.05 -0.24 18.68
N GLU A 54 -15.52 -1.47 18.66
CA GLU A 54 -14.29 -1.84 19.36
C GLU A 54 -13.07 -1.12 18.77
N ASP A 55 -13.02 -0.96 17.45
CA ASP A 55 -11.89 -0.34 16.74
C ASP A 55 -12.14 1.13 16.37
N GLU A 56 -13.29 1.71 16.73
CA GLU A 56 -13.52 3.14 16.56
C GLU A 56 -12.52 3.97 17.39
N PRO A 57 -11.84 5.00 16.81
CA PRO A 57 -10.88 5.79 17.56
C PRO A 57 -11.53 6.51 18.77
N ASP A 58 -10.79 6.52 19.87
CA ASP A 58 -11.15 7.36 21.03
C ASP A 58 -10.07 8.42 21.26
N TRP A 59 -10.33 9.63 20.77
CA TRP A 59 -9.37 10.73 20.87
C TRP A 59 -9.16 11.27 22.30
N LYS A 60 -9.94 10.79 23.26
CA LYS A 60 -9.79 11.14 24.67
C LYS A 60 -9.03 10.11 25.48
N ASN A 61 -8.81 8.93 24.89
CA ASN A 61 -8.14 7.82 25.55
C ASN A 61 -7.08 7.21 24.60
N MET A 62 -5.84 7.63 24.76
CA MET A 62 -4.70 7.10 23.98
C MET A 62 -4.34 5.66 24.32
N ASP A 63 -4.74 5.19 25.51
CA ASP A 63 -4.52 3.82 25.97
C ASP A 63 -5.67 2.88 25.60
N LYS A 64 -6.58 3.34 24.72
CA LYS A 64 -7.69 2.50 24.27
C LYS A 64 -7.12 1.20 23.66
N ARG A 65 -7.68 0.09 24.12
CA ARG A 65 -7.39 -1.22 23.52
C ARG A 65 -8.35 -1.47 22.36
N TYR A 66 -7.78 -1.78 21.24
CA TYR A 66 -8.47 -2.18 20.01
C TYR A 66 -8.61 -3.71 19.95
N SER A 67 -9.24 -4.22 18.91
CA SER A 67 -9.41 -5.65 18.73
C SER A 67 -8.06 -6.39 18.63
N PRO A 68 -8.00 -7.68 18.97
CA PRO A 68 -6.77 -8.47 18.85
C PRO A 68 -6.21 -8.49 17.43
N GLU A 69 -7.08 -8.47 16.41
CA GLU A 69 -6.66 -8.38 15.00
C GLU A 69 -5.90 -7.09 14.71
N VAL A 70 -6.41 -5.95 15.18
CA VAL A 70 -5.74 -4.64 15.01
C VAL A 70 -4.39 -4.63 15.72
N HIS A 71 -4.32 -5.09 16.97
CA HIS A 71 -3.05 -5.15 17.69
C HIS A 71 -2.03 -6.08 17.04
N GLN A 72 -2.47 -7.22 16.50
CA GLN A 72 -1.59 -8.14 15.78
C GLN A 72 -1.03 -7.49 14.53
N LEU A 73 -1.89 -6.92 13.67
CA LEU A 73 -1.47 -6.27 12.43
C LEU A 73 -0.59 -5.04 12.70
N TYR A 74 -0.89 -4.27 13.75
CA TYR A 74 -0.03 -3.16 14.16
C TYR A 74 1.34 -3.64 14.64
N SER A 75 1.41 -4.72 15.41
CA SER A 75 2.69 -5.30 15.83
C SER A 75 3.54 -5.77 14.64
N GLU A 76 2.89 -6.32 13.60
CA GLU A 76 3.58 -6.68 12.36
C GLU A 76 4.20 -5.44 11.66
N LEU A 77 3.52 -4.27 11.71
CA LEU A 77 4.08 -3.01 11.17
C LEU A 77 5.37 -2.59 11.90
N LEU A 78 5.40 -2.74 13.24
CA LEU A 78 6.51 -2.28 14.07
C LEU A 78 7.85 -2.99 13.79
N GLU A 79 7.80 -4.13 13.12
CA GLU A 79 8.99 -4.92 12.80
C GLU A 79 9.72 -4.45 11.53
N HIS A 80 9.17 -3.44 10.82
CA HIS A 80 9.63 -3.03 9.50
C HIS A 80 9.98 -1.54 9.46
N ASP A 81 10.81 -1.15 8.49
CA ASP A 81 11.27 0.23 8.30
C ASP A 81 10.83 0.83 6.95
N THR A 82 10.36 0.00 6.03
CA THR A 82 9.83 0.41 4.73
C THR A 82 8.46 -0.23 4.49
N LEU A 83 7.48 0.58 4.10
CA LEU A 83 6.16 0.13 3.71
C LEU A 83 6.00 0.24 2.18
N VAL A 84 5.57 -0.84 1.55
CA VAL A 84 5.15 -0.84 0.14
C VAL A 84 3.69 -1.27 0.07
N VAL A 85 2.85 -0.48 -0.60
CA VAL A 85 1.42 -0.76 -0.71
C VAL A 85 1.02 -0.86 -2.17
N VAL A 86 0.46 -2.00 -2.58
CA VAL A 86 0.05 -2.27 -3.98
C VAL A 86 -1.46 -2.43 -4.05
N PHE A 87 -2.12 -1.64 -4.90
CA PHE A 87 -3.57 -1.67 -4.99
C PHE A 87 -4.11 -1.16 -6.34
N PRO A 88 -5.26 -1.66 -6.79
CA PRO A 88 -5.97 -1.05 -7.92
C PRO A 88 -6.63 0.25 -7.48
N LEU A 89 -6.54 1.27 -8.33
CA LEU A 89 -7.14 2.58 -8.05
C LEU A 89 -8.61 2.58 -8.47
N TRP A 90 -9.47 2.05 -7.62
CA TRP A 90 -10.91 2.01 -7.88
C TRP A 90 -11.58 3.32 -7.48
N TRP A 91 -12.32 3.92 -8.40
CA TRP A 91 -12.94 5.23 -8.18
C TRP A 91 -11.95 6.28 -7.69
N TYR A 92 -10.72 6.25 -8.24
CA TYR A 92 -9.62 7.16 -7.89
C TYR A 92 -9.26 7.15 -6.39
N SER A 93 -9.48 6.02 -5.72
CA SER A 93 -9.22 5.85 -4.29
C SER A 93 -8.78 4.41 -3.97
N PHE A 94 -8.61 4.13 -2.69
CA PHE A 94 -8.31 2.79 -2.19
C PHE A 94 -9.49 1.83 -2.41
N PRO A 95 -9.23 0.55 -2.69
CA PRO A 95 -10.23 -0.49 -2.49
C PRO A 95 -10.73 -0.51 -1.05
N ALA A 96 -12.01 -0.83 -0.83
CA ALA A 96 -12.61 -0.86 0.51
C ALA A 96 -11.81 -1.71 1.52
N MET A 97 -11.23 -2.84 1.06
CA MET A 97 -10.38 -3.70 1.85
C MET A 97 -9.15 -2.96 2.39
N LEU A 98 -8.43 -2.23 1.54
CA LEU A 98 -7.24 -1.46 1.93
C LEU A 98 -7.64 -0.23 2.77
N LYS A 99 -8.74 0.45 2.41
CA LYS A 99 -9.23 1.59 3.20
C LYS A 99 -9.60 1.16 4.61
N GLY A 100 -10.29 0.03 4.76
CA GLY A 100 -10.61 -0.52 6.08
C GLY A 100 -9.39 -0.92 6.89
N TYR A 101 -8.34 -1.44 6.24
CA TYR A 101 -7.05 -1.70 6.89
C TYR A 101 -6.43 -0.41 7.44
N ILE A 102 -6.38 0.65 6.64
CA ILE A 102 -5.87 1.95 7.07
C ILE A 102 -6.73 2.49 8.24
N ASP A 103 -8.05 2.47 8.11
CA ASP A 103 -8.97 3.02 9.12
C ASP A 103 -8.86 2.30 10.47
N ARG A 104 -8.69 0.97 10.46
CA ARG A 104 -8.68 0.17 11.68
C ARG A 104 -7.28 0.06 12.29
N VAL A 105 -6.23 -0.14 11.47
CA VAL A 105 -4.88 -0.45 11.97
C VAL A 105 -4.05 0.81 12.20
N TRP A 106 -4.21 1.84 11.37
CA TRP A 106 -3.51 3.11 11.56
C TRP A 106 -4.31 4.01 12.50
N ASN A 107 -4.56 3.53 13.70
CA ASN A 107 -5.51 4.10 14.62
C ASN A 107 -4.87 5.05 15.64
N ASN A 108 -5.71 5.81 16.35
CA ASN A 108 -5.31 6.75 17.40
C ASN A 108 -4.62 6.02 18.57
N GLY A 109 -3.53 6.56 19.10
CA GLY A 109 -2.73 5.90 20.12
C GLY A 109 -1.83 4.76 19.59
N LEU A 110 -1.93 4.43 18.29
CA LEU A 110 -1.05 3.48 17.59
C LEU A 110 -0.20 4.22 16.54
N ALA A 111 -0.82 4.64 15.45
CA ALA A 111 -0.15 5.27 14.31
C ALA A 111 -0.04 6.80 14.43
N TYR A 112 -0.90 7.41 15.20
CA TYR A 112 -0.94 8.86 15.43
C TYR A 112 -1.51 9.18 16.83
N GLY A 113 -1.47 10.45 17.20
CA GLY A 113 -1.93 10.96 18.50
C GLY A 113 -0.85 10.88 19.58
N ASP A 114 -0.71 11.93 20.39
CA ASP A 114 0.21 12.07 21.54
C ASP A 114 1.66 11.62 21.26
N GLY A 115 2.17 11.91 20.06
CA GLY A 115 3.52 11.55 19.64
C GLY A 115 3.71 10.14 19.09
N HIS A 116 2.64 9.34 19.02
CA HIS A 116 2.66 8.06 18.31
C HIS A 116 2.87 8.27 16.81
N LYS A 117 3.66 7.40 16.20
CA LYS A 117 3.99 7.43 14.77
C LYS A 117 4.19 6.01 14.25
N LEU A 118 3.94 5.82 12.96
CA LEU A 118 4.37 4.59 12.29
C LEU A 118 5.90 4.50 12.23
N PRO A 119 6.49 3.30 12.27
CA PRO A 119 7.94 3.09 12.36
C PRO A 119 8.67 3.32 11.03
N PHE A 120 7.94 3.59 9.95
CA PHE A 120 8.51 3.59 8.61
C PHE A 120 9.36 4.81 8.32
N ASN A 121 10.55 4.58 7.77
CA ASN A 121 11.40 5.61 7.19
C ASN A 121 10.94 5.97 5.77
N LYS A 122 10.38 4.99 5.06
CA LYS A 122 9.95 5.12 3.66
C LYS A 122 8.58 4.50 3.43
N VAL A 123 7.80 5.11 2.56
CA VAL A 123 6.56 4.54 2.03
C VAL A 123 6.54 4.62 0.50
N ARG A 124 6.22 3.52 -0.15
CA ARG A 124 6.06 3.44 -1.60
C ARG A 124 4.65 2.95 -1.93
N TRP A 125 3.89 3.81 -2.56
CA TRP A 125 2.55 3.49 -3.05
C TRP A 125 2.63 3.07 -4.50
N VAL A 126 2.07 1.91 -4.83
CA VAL A 126 1.98 1.41 -6.21
C VAL A 126 0.51 1.28 -6.56
N ALA A 127 0.02 2.23 -7.32
CA ALA A 127 -1.39 2.33 -7.71
C ALA A 127 -1.59 1.91 -9.17
N LEU A 128 -2.42 0.88 -9.38
CA LEU A 128 -2.76 0.40 -10.72
C LEU A 128 -3.96 1.19 -11.26
N VAL A 129 -3.75 1.92 -12.35
CA VAL A 129 -4.72 2.81 -13.00
C VAL A 129 -5.25 2.14 -14.25
N GLY A 130 -6.57 1.94 -14.34
CA GLY A 130 -7.19 1.31 -15.51
C GLY A 130 -7.07 2.14 -16.79
N GLY A 131 -7.20 3.45 -16.67
CA GLY A 131 -7.16 4.40 -17.80
C GLY A 131 -5.75 4.71 -18.29
N ASP A 132 -5.69 5.43 -19.42
CA ASP A 132 -4.43 5.88 -20.00
C ASP A 132 -3.77 7.02 -19.19
N LYS A 133 -2.45 7.09 -19.29
CA LYS A 133 -1.65 8.06 -18.52
C LYS A 133 -1.96 9.50 -18.91
N GLU A 134 -2.17 9.77 -20.19
CA GLU A 134 -2.38 11.13 -20.68
C GLU A 134 -3.66 11.73 -20.09
N SER A 135 -4.78 11.03 -20.20
CA SER A 135 -6.06 11.44 -19.60
C SER A 135 -5.96 11.57 -18.07
N PHE A 136 -5.28 10.61 -17.41
CA PHE A 136 -5.10 10.62 -15.96
C PHE A 136 -4.36 11.87 -15.47
N VAL A 137 -3.33 12.30 -16.21
CA VAL A 137 -2.57 13.53 -15.93
C VAL A 137 -3.38 14.78 -16.26
N GLN A 138 -4.02 14.81 -17.46
CA GLN A 138 -4.80 15.98 -17.90
C GLN A 138 -5.98 16.30 -16.97
N MET A 139 -6.61 15.28 -16.43
CA MET A 139 -7.69 15.42 -15.44
C MET A 139 -7.19 15.83 -14.05
N GLY A 140 -5.87 15.92 -13.84
CA GLY A 140 -5.26 16.28 -12.56
C GLY A 140 -5.23 15.16 -11.51
N TRP A 141 -5.65 13.95 -11.86
CA TRP A 141 -5.73 12.85 -10.89
C TRP A 141 -4.37 12.40 -10.38
N GLU A 142 -3.34 12.34 -11.23
CA GLU A 142 -1.99 11.98 -10.82
C GLU A 142 -1.50 12.89 -9.69
N LYS A 143 -1.63 14.21 -9.87
CA LYS A 143 -1.22 15.20 -8.86
C LYS A 143 -2.06 15.09 -7.59
N ASN A 144 -3.39 15.06 -7.72
CA ASN A 144 -4.30 15.05 -6.57
C ASN A 144 -4.09 13.83 -5.67
N ILE A 145 -3.94 12.65 -6.28
CA ILE A 145 -3.73 11.41 -5.54
C ILE A 145 -2.32 11.35 -4.95
N SER A 146 -1.31 11.79 -5.70
CA SER A 146 0.06 11.88 -5.19
C SER A 146 0.14 12.80 -3.97
N ASP A 147 -0.45 13.99 -4.05
CA ASP A 147 -0.48 14.95 -2.94
C ASP A 147 -1.23 14.37 -1.73
N TYR A 148 -2.38 13.72 -1.95
CA TYR A 148 -3.15 13.08 -0.89
C TYR A 148 -2.34 12.02 -0.15
N LEU A 149 -1.71 11.09 -0.88
CA LEU A 149 -0.94 9.99 -0.29
C LEU A 149 0.31 10.49 0.44
N LYS A 150 1.02 11.46 -0.15
CA LYS A 150 2.21 12.06 0.48
C LYS A 150 1.85 12.86 1.73
N ASN A 151 0.78 13.66 1.68
CA ASN A 151 0.31 14.41 2.85
C ASN A 151 -0.16 13.49 3.97
N MET A 152 -0.80 12.37 3.65
CA MET A 152 -1.15 11.36 4.65
C MET A 152 0.10 10.77 5.33
N CYS A 153 1.15 10.46 4.57
CA CYS A 153 2.42 10.00 5.12
C CYS A 153 3.09 11.07 5.99
N SER A 154 3.14 12.33 5.53
CA SER A 154 3.72 13.44 6.29
C SER A 154 2.97 13.67 7.62
N TYR A 155 1.64 13.57 7.62
CA TYR A 155 0.83 13.61 8.86
C TYR A 155 1.25 12.51 9.86
N LEU A 156 1.62 11.34 9.37
CA LEU A 156 2.11 10.21 10.17
C LEU A 156 3.62 10.33 10.50
N GLY A 157 4.27 11.43 10.10
CA GLY A 157 5.68 11.69 10.36
C GLY A 157 6.65 10.99 9.40
N ILE A 158 6.18 10.57 8.23
CA ILE A 158 6.98 9.90 7.20
C ILE A 158 7.21 10.88 6.05
N GLU A 159 8.44 11.36 5.89
CA GLU A 159 8.81 12.36 4.88
C GLU A 159 9.22 11.72 3.53
N ASP A 160 9.80 10.51 3.54
CA ASP A 160 10.18 9.80 2.33
C ASP A 160 9.00 8.93 1.83
N ALA A 161 8.06 9.57 1.14
CA ALA A 161 6.92 8.92 0.53
C ALA A 161 6.85 9.20 -0.97
N ASP A 162 6.65 8.16 -1.78
CA ASP A 162 6.49 8.31 -3.23
C ASP A 162 5.40 7.41 -3.78
N VAL A 163 4.90 7.78 -4.98
CA VAL A 163 3.77 7.11 -5.65
C VAL A 163 4.15 6.72 -7.06
N THR A 164 4.06 5.45 -7.37
CA THR A 164 4.18 4.90 -8.72
C THR A 164 2.80 4.61 -9.27
N PHE A 165 2.42 5.25 -10.38
CA PHE A 165 1.18 4.98 -11.08
C PHE A 165 1.45 4.07 -12.29
N LEU A 166 0.88 2.87 -12.26
CA LEU A 166 0.90 1.92 -13.37
C LEU A 166 -0.39 2.10 -14.16
N CYS A 167 -0.32 2.81 -15.28
CA CYS A 167 -1.50 3.14 -16.12
C CYS A 167 -1.81 2.05 -17.15
N ASN A 168 -2.92 2.18 -17.89
CA ASN A 168 -3.37 1.22 -18.93
C ASN A 168 -3.44 -0.24 -18.42
N THR A 169 -3.93 -0.43 -17.20
CA THR A 169 -3.96 -1.77 -16.58
C THR A 169 -5.24 -2.54 -16.85
N VAL A 170 -6.23 -1.93 -17.50
CA VAL A 170 -7.47 -2.58 -17.95
C VAL A 170 -7.40 -2.80 -19.45
N VAL A 171 -7.62 -4.03 -19.87
CA VAL A 171 -7.74 -4.43 -21.27
C VAL A 171 -9.21 -4.70 -21.55
N PHE A 172 -9.73 -4.15 -22.64
CA PHE A 172 -11.11 -4.30 -23.07
C PHE A 172 -11.23 -5.34 -24.18
N ASP A 173 -12.40 -5.95 -24.32
CA ASP A 173 -12.79 -6.82 -25.44
C ASP A 173 -11.93 -8.08 -25.67
N GLY A 174 -11.45 -8.70 -24.59
CA GLY A 174 -10.73 -9.97 -24.65
C GLY A 174 -9.31 -9.86 -25.17
N GLU A 175 -8.79 -8.64 -25.32
CA GLU A 175 -7.36 -8.42 -25.54
C GLU A 175 -6.57 -8.73 -24.26
N GLU A 176 -5.41 -9.33 -24.40
CA GLU A 176 -4.45 -9.47 -23.31
C GLU A 176 -3.51 -8.26 -23.30
N LEU A 177 -3.05 -7.86 -22.12
CA LEU A 177 -1.95 -6.89 -22.03
C LEU A 177 -0.79 -7.38 -22.89
N HIS A 178 -0.37 -6.55 -23.82
CA HIS A 178 0.75 -6.91 -24.69
C HIS A 178 1.95 -7.29 -23.84
N ALA A 179 2.60 -8.43 -24.12
CA ALA A 179 3.65 -8.99 -23.27
C ALA A 179 4.78 -7.98 -22.96
N SER A 180 5.17 -7.16 -23.94
CA SER A 180 6.18 -6.11 -23.74
C SER A 180 5.71 -5.01 -22.79
N TYR A 181 4.42 -4.65 -22.83
CA TYR A 181 3.87 -3.67 -21.93
C TYR A 181 3.75 -4.21 -20.51
N TYR A 182 3.28 -5.44 -20.35
CA TYR A 182 3.28 -6.13 -19.07
C TYR A 182 4.68 -6.16 -18.44
N GLN A 183 5.71 -6.52 -19.21
CA GLN A 183 7.08 -6.50 -18.73
C GLN A 183 7.56 -5.08 -18.35
N SER A 184 7.10 -4.04 -19.04
CA SER A 184 7.43 -2.66 -18.67
C SER A 184 6.85 -2.25 -17.32
N LEU A 185 5.63 -2.73 -16.97
CA LEU A 185 5.04 -2.51 -15.65
C LEU A 185 5.85 -3.19 -14.54
N LEU A 186 6.27 -4.44 -14.78
CA LEU A 186 7.13 -5.16 -13.84
C LEU A 186 8.50 -4.49 -13.68
N SER A 187 9.08 -3.95 -14.76
CA SER A 187 10.35 -3.22 -14.69
C SER A 187 10.24 -1.99 -13.81
N GLN A 188 9.17 -1.19 -13.95
CA GLN A 188 8.97 0.01 -13.15
C GLN A 188 8.99 -0.27 -11.63
N VAL A 189 8.36 -1.35 -11.19
CA VAL A 189 8.36 -1.70 -9.76
C VAL A 189 9.67 -2.32 -9.29
N ARG A 190 10.40 -3.00 -10.16
CA ARG A 190 11.76 -3.47 -9.87
C ARG A 190 12.72 -2.29 -9.71
N ASP A 191 12.64 -1.29 -10.60
CA ASP A 191 13.42 -0.07 -10.51
C ASP A 191 13.10 0.71 -9.21
N MET A 192 11.82 0.74 -8.80
CA MET A 192 11.41 1.30 -7.52
C MET A 192 12.07 0.58 -6.34
N VAL A 193 12.10 -0.76 -6.35
CA VAL A 193 12.80 -1.56 -5.31
C VAL A 193 14.31 -1.32 -5.35
N ASP A 194 14.89 -1.11 -6.53
CA ASP A 194 16.32 -0.81 -6.67
C ASP A 194 16.72 0.56 -6.11
N ALA A 195 15.77 1.47 -6.04
CA ALA A 195 15.94 2.81 -5.49
C ALA A 195 15.67 2.91 -3.96
N LEU A 196 15.27 1.80 -3.31
CA LEU A 196 15.13 1.75 -1.84
C LEU A 196 16.48 1.73 -1.15
#